data_525a6b079da354297e1e22f1741797f4
#
_entry.id   525a6b079da354297e1e22f1741797f4
#
_cell.length_a   1.000
_cell.length_b   1.000
_cell.length_c   1.000
_cell.angle_alpha   90.00
_cell.angle_beta   90.00
_cell.angle_gamma   90.00
#
_symmetry.space_group_name_H-M   'P 1'
#
loop_
_entity.id
_entity.type
_entity.pdbx_description
1 polymer ?
#
loop_
_entity_poly.entity_id
_entity_poly.type
_entity_poly.pdbx_seq_one_letter_code
_entity_poly.pdbx_strand_id
1 'polypeptide(L)'
;MKRIFIINPVAGPKNSADLLRPMIAAAAKTCPDSVEVLLTTHAGHAGEIAERCADTGEPVAVYACGGDGTLNEVIQVAAGKPGVMVGCVPCGSGNDFVRNFGSREAFLDIQAQLEATPCRIDTIHTEYGYSAAICAAGLDAKVAYGIPKFKRLPGCGGSMAYKLSIAEVFFGPLTSLLRVVLDGREQVGEYLMAAICNGRVYGGGYSAAPYAMMDDGWLDVVLVRTIPRLKIPGFLAKYKDGLHLTEDGQVQPDFRPYMTFCRVKSVTLENLGKNPLIVTLDGECAPRKVLHAEICPKNLTVLLPKNLEPARMAVQRP
;
A
#
# COMPACT_ATOMS: atom_id res chain seq x y z
N MET A 1 -22.51 -8.48 15.68
CA MET A 1 -21.27 -7.67 15.58
C MET A 1 -21.64 -6.30 15.04
N LYS A 2 -20.86 -5.25 15.32
CA LYS A 2 -21.04 -3.91 14.73
C LYS A 2 -20.26 -3.80 13.42
N ARG A 3 -20.87 -3.24 12.35
CA ARG A 3 -20.25 -3.00 11.04
C ARG A 3 -20.33 -1.51 10.72
N ILE A 4 -19.18 -0.87 10.54
CA ILE A 4 -19.07 0.58 10.42
C ILE A 4 -18.44 0.93 9.09
N PHE A 5 -19.19 1.60 8.22
CA PHE A 5 -18.71 2.11 6.95
C PHE A 5 -18.25 3.57 7.13
N ILE A 6 -16.96 3.78 7.06
CA ILE A 6 -16.34 5.11 7.14
C ILE A 6 -16.15 5.62 5.72
N ILE A 7 -17.00 6.55 5.28
CA ILE A 7 -16.98 7.06 3.92
C ILE A 7 -16.22 8.38 3.87
N ASN A 8 -15.21 8.45 3.03
CA ASN A 8 -14.57 9.71 2.64
C ASN A 8 -15.31 10.30 1.43
N PRO A 9 -16.13 11.35 1.62
CA PRO A 9 -17.03 11.86 0.57
C PRO A 9 -16.28 12.49 -0.61
N VAL A 10 -15.02 12.91 -0.41
CA VAL A 10 -14.19 13.52 -1.46
C VAL A 10 -13.29 12.52 -2.19
N ALA A 11 -13.38 11.22 -1.86
CA ALA A 11 -12.64 10.18 -2.56
C ALA A 11 -13.27 9.87 -3.93
N GLY A 12 -12.44 9.91 -4.98
CA GLY A 12 -12.88 9.62 -6.34
C GLY A 12 -13.48 10.82 -7.10
N PRO A 13 -14.03 10.59 -8.30
CA PRO A 13 -14.51 11.67 -9.19
C PRO A 13 -15.90 12.23 -8.83
N LYS A 14 -16.65 11.53 -7.99
CA LYS A 14 -17.99 11.90 -7.51
C LYS A 14 -18.03 11.77 -6.00
N ASN A 15 -19.02 12.42 -5.36
CA ASN A 15 -19.28 12.21 -3.94
C ASN A 15 -19.58 10.73 -3.67
N SER A 16 -18.64 10.05 -3.04
CA SER A 16 -18.77 8.62 -2.74
C SER A 16 -19.87 8.32 -1.73
N ALA A 17 -20.24 9.29 -0.88
CA ALA A 17 -21.34 9.11 0.06
C ALA A 17 -22.70 9.00 -0.64
N ASP A 18 -22.93 9.80 -1.69
CA ASP A 18 -24.19 9.76 -2.46
C ASP A 18 -24.34 8.42 -3.19
N LEU A 19 -23.22 7.82 -3.60
CA LEU A 19 -23.22 6.50 -4.24
C LEU A 19 -23.38 5.37 -3.24
N LEU A 20 -22.60 5.37 -2.15
CA LEU A 20 -22.50 4.22 -1.25
C LEU A 20 -23.65 4.13 -0.24
N ARG A 21 -24.15 5.25 0.27
CA ARG A 21 -25.24 5.23 1.28
C ARG A 21 -26.46 4.42 0.86
N PRO A 22 -27.05 4.60 -0.35
CA PRO A 22 -28.19 3.79 -0.76
C PRO A 22 -27.83 2.31 -0.94
N MET A 23 -26.63 1.99 -1.41
CA MET A 23 -26.16 0.60 -1.56
C MET A 23 -26.00 -0.07 -0.19
N ILE A 24 -25.38 0.62 0.77
CA ILE A 24 -25.22 0.11 2.15
C ILE A 24 -26.57 -0.07 2.80
N ALA A 25 -27.48 0.91 2.70
CA ALA A 25 -28.82 0.83 3.27
C ALA A 25 -29.64 -0.33 2.67
N ALA A 26 -29.47 -0.64 1.40
CA ALA A 26 -30.13 -1.78 0.76
C ALA A 26 -29.57 -3.11 1.29
N ALA A 27 -28.25 -3.28 1.32
CA ALA A 27 -27.60 -4.49 1.81
C ALA A 27 -27.80 -4.71 3.31
N ALA A 28 -27.86 -3.65 4.11
CA ALA A 28 -28.11 -3.72 5.55
C ALA A 28 -29.45 -4.38 5.92
N LYS A 29 -30.46 -4.35 5.03
CA LYS A 29 -31.77 -4.97 5.28
C LYS A 29 -31.70 -6.48 5.47
N THR A 30 -30.71 -7.13 4.90
CA THR A 30 -30.52 -8.58 4.97
C THR A 30 -29.38 -8.97 5.91
N CYS A 31 -28.66 -7.98 6.46
CA CYS A 31 -27.54 -8.21 7.36
C CYS A 31 -28.06 -8.43 8.79
N PRO A 32 -27.66 -9.52 9.48
CA PRO A 32 -28.06 -9.76 10.88
C PRO A 32 -27.33 -8.85 11.87
N ASP A 33 -26.24 -8.22 11.44
CA ASP A 33 -25.41 -7.32 12.23
C ASP A 33 -25.92 -5.88 12.17
N SER A 34 -25.58 -5.06 13.17
CA SER A 34 -25.86 -3.62 13.11
C SER A 34 -24.92 -2.93 12.11
N VAL A 35 -25.49 -2.15 11.21
CA VAL A 35 -24.73 -1.41 10.18
C VAL A 35 -24.86 0.09 10.42
N GLU A 36 -23.72 0.76 10.51
CA GLU A 36 -23.63 2.21 10.71
C GLU A 36 -22.77 2.85 9.60
N VAL A 37 -23.14 4.08 9.20
CA VAL A 37 -22.41 4.85 8.18
C VAL A 37 -21.96 6.17 8.79
N LEU A 38 -20.65 6.40 8.79
CA LEU A 38 -20.01 7.62 9.27
C LEU A 38 -19.25 8.30 8.13
N LEU A 39 -19.24 9.64 8.11
CA LEU A 39 -18.53 10.42 7.10
C LEU A 39 -17.28 11.04 7.70
N THR A 40 -16.19 11.04 6.93
CA THR A 40 -15.02 11.83 7.28
C THR A 40 -15.24 13.30 6.92
N THR A 41 -14.63 14.19 7.67
CA THR A 41 -14.70 15.66 7.47
C THR A 41 -13.32 16.29 7.22
N HIS A 42 -12.24 15.58 7.56
CA HIS A 42 -10.85 16.05 7.39
C HIS A 42 -9.90 14.86 7.27
N ALA A 43 -8.66 15.11 6.91
CA ALA A 43 -7.60 14.10 6.92
C ALA A 43 -7.35 13.61 8.36
N GLY A 44 -7.14 12.31 8.55
CA GLY A 44 -6.99 11.67 9.85
C GLY A 44 -8.32 11.22 10.49
N HIS A 45 -9.48 11.76 10.03
CA HIS A 45 -10.76 11.48 10.68
C HIS A 45 -11.22 10.02 10.56
N ALA A 46 -10.80 9.29 9.50
CA ALA A 46 -11.10 7.87 9.40
C ALA A 46 -10.40 7.06 10.51
N GLY A 47 -9.16 7.43 10.85
CA GLY A 47 -8.44 6.87 11.99
C GLY A 47 -9.11 7.19 13.32
N GLU A 48 -9.48 8.46 13.56
CA GLU A 48 -10.19 8.87 14.78
C GLU A 48 -11.52 8.11 14.99
N ILE A 49 -12.26 7.91 13.90
CA ILE A 49 -13.50 7.11 13.94
C ILE A 49 -13.18 5.65 14.25
N ALA A 50 -12.19 5.07 13.58
CA ALA A 50 -11.78 3.69 13.78
C ALA A 50 -11.32 3.45 15.22
N GLU A 51 -10.57 4.39 15.80
CA GLU A 51 -10.09 4.31 17.18
C GLU A 51 -11.23 4.29 18.19
N ARG A 52 -12.18 5.23 18.07
CA ARG A 52 -13.38 5.23 18.92
C ARG A 52 -14.18 3.93 18.84
N CYS A 53 -14.19 3.31 17.64
CA CYS A 53 -14.89 2.03 17.46
C CYS A 53 -14.13 0.86 18.08
N ALA A 54 -12.81 0.87 18.00
CA ALA A 54 -11.93 -0.15 18.58
C ALA A 54 -11.92 -0.10 20.12
N ASP A 55 -12.02 1.07 20.72
CA ASP A 55 -11.95 1.28 22.17
C ASP A 55 -13.16 0.74 22.93
N THR A 56 -14.21 0.34 22.23
CA THR A 56 -15.38 -0.32 22.87
C THR A 56 -15.06 -1.71 23.42
N GLY A 57 -13.97 -2.32 23.00
CA GLY A 57 -13.58 -3.68 23.35
C GLY A 57 -14.42 -4.79 22.72
N GLU A 58 -15.49 -4.43 22.00
CA GLU A 58 -16.36 -5.36 21.29
C GLU A 58 -15.82 -5.64 19.87
N PRO A 59 -16.00 -6.86 19.33
CA PRO A 59 -15.62 -7.13 17.95
C PRO A 59 -16.32 -6.20 16.96
N VAL A 60 -15.54 -5.52 16.12
CA VAL A 60 -16.02 -4.54 15.14
C VAL A 60 -15.42 -4.76 13.77
N ALA A 61 -16.26 -4.61 12.73
CA ALA A 61 -15.83 -4.55 11.34
C ALA A 61 -15.87 -3.10 10.87
N VAL A 62 -14.70 -2.55 10.50
CA VAL A 62 -14.54 -1.18 10.02
C VAL A 62 -14.24 -1.22 8.52
N TYR A 63 -15.13 -0.66 7.70
CA TYR A 63 -14.98 -0.60 6.26
C TYR A 63 -14.46 0.78 5.85
N ALA A 64 -13.23 0.84 5.36
CA ALA A 64 -12.64 2.06 4.80
C ALA A 64 -13.19 2.29 3.39
N CYS A 65 -14.13 3.22 3.24
CA CYS A 65 -14.75 3.58 1.97
C CYS A 65 -14.07 4.83 1.41
N GLY A 66 -12.99 4.65 0.66
CA GLY A 66 -12.16 5.76 0.18
C GLY A 66 -11.03 5.32 -0.74
N GLY A 67 -9.95 6.08 -0.76
CA GLY A 67 -8.69 5.74 -1.40
C GLY A 67 -7.71 5.09 -0.43
N ASP A 68 -6.46 4.92 -0.90
CA ASP A 68 -5.38 4.30 -0.12
C ASP A 68 -5.11 5.04 1.20
N GLY A 69 -5.18 6.39 1.23
CA GLY A 69 -5.02 7.17 2.47
C GLY A 69 -6.11 6.88 3.51
N THR A 70 -7.39 6.79 3.09
CA THR A 70 -8.48 6.44 4.02
C THR A 70 -8.29 5.05 4.62
N LEU A 71 -7.86 4.09 3.80
CA LEU A 71 -7.55 2.74 4.26
C LEU A 71 -6.33 2.74 5.20
N ASN A 72 -5.28 3.48 4.86
CA ASN A 72 -4.09 3.62 5.69
C ASN A 72 -4.44 4.14 7.09
N GLU A 73 -5.25 5.22 7.20
CA GLU A 73 -5.72 5.77 8.47
C GLU A 73 -6.39 4.69 9.35
N VAL A 74 -7.23 3.83 8.77
CA VAL A 74 -7.91 2.73 9.49
C VAL A 74 -6.92 1.63 9.89
N ILE A 75 -5.97 1.28 9.01
CA ILE A 75 -4.95 0.26 9.28
C ILE A 75 -4.04 0.67 10.45
N GLN A 76 -3.66 1.97 10.55
CA GLN A 76 -2.86 2.45 11.68
C GLN A 76 -3.49 2.12 13.03
N VAL A 77 -4.81 2.10 13.09
CA VAL A 77 -5.57 1.78 14.30
C VAL A 77 -5.78 0.28 14.49
N ALA A 78 -6.09 -0.42 13.39
CA ALA A 78 -6.50 -1.83 13.44
C ALA A 78 -5.33 -2.81 13.60
N ALA A 79 -4.14 -2.45 13.10
CA ALA A 79 -2.97 -3.30 13.20
C ALA A 79 -2.61 -3.59 14.67
N GLY A 80 -2.47 -4.87 14.99
CA GLY A 80 -2.19 -5.33 16.34
C GLY A 80 -3.36 -5.28 17.32
N LYS A 81 -4.55 -4.76 16.93
CA LYS A 81 -5.74 -4.72 17.81
C LYS A 81 -6.63 -5.96 17.60
N PRO A 82 -6.71 -6.89 18.55
CA PRO A 82 -7.64 -8.02 18.47
C PRO A 82 -9.10 -7.55 18.40
N GLY A 83 -9.89 -8.24 17.59
CA GLY A 83 -11.33 -7.93 17.45
C GLY A 83 -11.66 -6.83 16.45
N VAL A 84 -10.68 -6.07 15.95
CA VAL A 84 -10.88 -5.09 14.87
C VAL A 84 -10.60 -5.74 13.52
N MET A 85 -11.60 -5.73 12.64
CA MET A 85 -11.50 -6.26 11.29
C MET A 85 -11.67 -5.13 10.28
N VAL A 86 -10.83 -5.12 9.23
CA VAL A 86 -10.81 -4.05 8.23
C VAL A 86 -11.38 -4.54 6.90
N GLY A 87 -12.47 -3.94 6.45
CA GLY A 87 -12.95 -4.03 5.08
C GLY A 87 -12.48 -2.84 4.25
N CYS A 88 -12.44 -2.98 2.94
CA CYS A 88 -12.06 -1.92 2.01
C CYS A 88 -13.12 -1.78 0.92
N VAL A 89 -13.65 -0.57 0.73
CA VAL A 89 -14.51 -0.22 -0.42
C VAL A 89 -13.76 0.83 -1.26
N PRO A 90 -13.16 0.41 -2.38
CA PRO A 90 -12.16 1.21 -3.11
C PRO A 90 -12.79 2.30 -3.97
N CYS A 91 -12.96 3.51 -3.44
CA CYS A 91 -13.55 4.66 -4.14
C CYS A 91 -12.50 5.63 -4.73
N GLY A 92 -11.24 5.50 -4.33
CA GLY A 92 -10.15 6.36 -4.78
C GLY A 92 -9.64 6.02 -6.19
N SER A 93 -8.61 6.75 -6.64
CA SER A 93 -7.99 6.56 -7.95
C SER A 93 -6.90 5.48 -7.99
N GLY A 94 -6.23 5.21 -6.88
CA GLY A 94 -5.18 4.18 -6.75
C GLY A 94 -5.78 2.84 -6.37
N ASN A 95 -6.08 2.68 -5.09
CA ASN A 95 -6.63 1.47 -4.47
C ASN A 95 -5.76 0.23 -4.72
N ASP A 96 -4.45 0.39 -4.50
CA ASP A 96 -3.48 -0.65 -4.79
C ASP A 96 -3.60 -1.85 -3.84
N PHE A 97 -4.07 -1.63 -2.60
CA PHE A 97 -4.25 -2.69 -1.61
C PHE A 97 -5.14 -3.83 -2.12
N VAL A 98 -6.31 -3.52 -2.70
CA VAL A 98 -7.26 -4.53 -3.17
C VAL A 98 -6.73 -5.36 -4.32
N ARG A 99 -5.79 -4.84 -5.10
CA ARG A 99 -5.13 -5.55 -6.21
C ARG A 99 -4.31 -6.75 -5.75
N ASN A 100 -3.94 -6.79 -4.47
CA ASN A 100 -3.24 -7.95 -3.89
C ASN A 100 -4.14 -9.17 -3.75
N PHE A 101 -5.46 -8.98 -3.72
CA PHE A 101 -6.44 -10.04 -3.49
C PHE A 101 -7.27 -10.40 -4.73
N GLY A 102 -7.29 -9.56 -5.77
CA GLY A 102 -8.04 -9.83 -6.98
C GLY A 102 -8.65 -8.60 -7.63
N SER A 103 -9.91 -8.72 -8.09
CA SER A 103 -10.56 -7.66 -8.83
C SER A 103 -11.10 -6.58 -7.89
N ARG A 104 -10.93 -5.32 -8.29
CA ARG A 104 -11.48 -4.16 -7.59
C ARG A 104 -13.00 -4.21 -7.51
N GLU A 105 -13.65 -4.76 -8.53
CA GLU A 105 -15.10 -4.85 -8.65
C GLU A 105 -15.72 -5.70 -7.54
N ALA A 106 -15.03 -6.78 -7.13
CA ALA A 106 -15.47 -7.62 -6.02
C ALA A 106 -15.57 -6.83 -4.71
N PHE A 107 -14.66 -5.89 -4.49
CA PHE A 107 -14.65 -5.04 -3.30
C PHE A 107 -15.70 -3.90 -3.33
N LEU A 108 -16.29 -3.60 -4.48
CA LEU A 108 -17.37 -2.62 -4.62
C LEU A 108 -18.77 -3.22 -4.36
N ASP A 109 -18.88 -4.53 -4.30
CA ASP A 109 -20.12 -5.24 -3.97
C ASP A 109 -20.36 -5.21 -2.47
N ILE A 110 -21.24 -4.33 -2.01
CA ILE A 110 -21.54 -4.13 -0.57
C ILE A 110 -22.17 -5.37 0.06
N GLN A 111 -22.99 -6.13 -0.69
CA GLN A 111 -23.58 -7.38 -0.18
C GLN A 111 -22.47 -8.42 0.09
N ALA A 112 -21.55 -8.59 -0.86
CA ALA A 112 -20.41 -9.47 -0.70
C ALA A 112 -19.46 -9.02 0.42
N GLN A 113 -19.33 -7.71 0.67
CA GLN A 113 -18.58 -7.16 1.80
C GLN A 113 -19.25 -7.49 3.15
N LEU A 114 -20.58 -7.44 3.24
CA LEU A 114 -21.28 -7.82 4.47
C LEU A 114 -21.22 -9.33 4.75
N GLU A 115 -21.00 -10.14 3.72
CA GLU A 115 -20.80 -11.60 3.81
C GLU A 115 -19.31 -12.01 3.76
N ALA A 116 -18.40 -11.06 3.97
CA ALA A 116 -16.96 -11.25 3.84
C ALA A 116 -16.38 -12.27 4.80
N THR A 117 -15.30 -12.92 4.37
CA THR A 117 -14.53 -13.86 5.19
C THR A 117 -13.33 -13.15 5.81
N PRO A 118 -13.11 -13.26 7.14
CA PRO A 118 -11.93 -12.74 7.78
C PRO A 118 -10.66 -13.48 7.32
N CYS A 119 -9.63 -12.72 6.97
CA CYS A 119 -8.31 -13.22 6.60
C CYS A 119 -7.26 -12.48 7.40
N ARG A 120 -6.35 -13.20 8.06
CA ARG A 120 -5.24 -12.60 8.80
C ARG A 120 -4.05 -12.43 7.90
N ILE A 121 -3.59 -11.20 7.75
CA ILE A 121 -2.40 -10.84 6.98
C ILE A 121 -1.30 -10.29 7.89
N ASP A 122 -0.09 -10.34 7.37
CA ASP A 122 1.05 -9.69 7.98
C ASP A 122 0.99 -8.17 7.72
N THR A 123 1.73 -7.40 8.48
CA THR A 123 1.96 -5.97 8.25
C THR A 123 3.44 -5.66 8.36
N ILE A 124 3.85 -4.55 7.78
CA ILE A 124 5.17 -3.97 7.98
C ILE A 124 5.05 -2.95 9.11
N HIS A 125 5.78 -3.14 10.20
CA HIS A 125 5.90 -2.16 11.28
C HIS A 125 7.12 -1.28 11.04
N THR A 126 6.95 0.01 11.23
CA THR A 126 8.03 0.99 11.16
C THR A 126 7.94 1.97 12.34
N GLU A 127 8.99 2.75 12.57
CA GLU A 127 8.95 3.85 13.55
C GLU A 127 7.95 4.97 13.20
N TYR A 128 7.35 4.90 12.00
CA TYR A 128 6.36 5.88 11.50
C TYR A 128 4.94 5.30 11.43
N GLY A 129 4.73 4.06 11.85
CA GLY A 129 3.46 3.35 11.80
C GLY A 129 3.52 2.08 10.97
N TYR A 130 2.34 1.57 10.62
CA TYR A 130 2.16 0.32 9.88
C TYR A 130 1.97 0.56 8.39
N SER A 131 2.42 -0.39 7.58
CA SER A 131 2.04 -0.52 6.18
C SER A 131 1.50 -1.93 5.96
N ALA A 132 0.39 -2.05 5.25
CA ALA A 132 -0.18 -3.35 4.93
C ALA A 132 0.47 -3.98 3.70
N ALA A 133 0.89 -3.16 2.74
CA ALA A 133 1.39 -3.66 1.48
C ALA A 133 2.87 -3.35 1.24
N ILE A 134 3.28 -2.10 1.15
CA ILE A 134 4.63 -1.74 0.70
C ILE A 134 5.15 -0.47 1.38
N CYS A 135 6.36 -0.56 1.93
CA CYS A 135 7.20 0.58 2.21
C CYS A 135 8.24 0.73 1.09
N ALA A 136 8.48 1.94 0.61
CA ALA A 136 9.50 2.15 -0.41
C ALA A 136 10.26 3.47 -0.20
N ALA A 137 11.45 3.54 -0.78
CA ALA A 137 12.28 4.74 -0.76
C ALA A 137 12.98 4.93 -2.11
N GLY A 138 13.16 6.17 -2.53
CA GLY A 138 13.89 6.51 -3.75
C GLY A 138 13.03 7.08 -4.85
N LEU A 139 13.24 6.63 -6.10
CA LEU A 139 12.66 7.22 -7.31
C LEU A 139 11.13 7.31 -7.25
N ASP A 140 10.48 6.21 -6.94
CA ASP A 140 9.02 6.08 -6.87
C ASP A 140 8.41 6.96 -5.77
N ALA A 141 8.99 6.92 -4.58
CA ALA A 141 8.59 7.77 -3.47
C ALA A 141 8.80 9.27 -3.78
N LYS A 142 9.91 9.64 -4.47
CA LYS A 142 10.17 11.02 -4.92
C LYS A 142 9.10 11.48 -5.90
N VAL A 143 8.71 10.64 -6.86
CA VAL A 143 7.65 10.96 -7.83
C VAL A 143 6.32 11.17 -7.11
N ALA A 144 5.92 10.25 -6.22
CA ALA A 144 4.68 10.37 -5.47
C ALA A 144 4.66 11.62 -4.58
N TYR A 145 5.74 11.89 -3.88
CA TYR A 145 5.90 13.08 -3.03
C TYR A 145 5.80 14.42 -3.78
N GLY A 146 6.25 14.45 -5.04
CA GLY A 146 6.19 15.65 -5.89
C GLY A 146 4.80 15.98 -6.44
N ILE A 147 3.90 14.98 -6.57
CA ILE A 147 2.59 15.17 -7.21
C ILE A 147 1.75 16.30 -6.59
N PRO A 148 1.59 16.43 -5.25
CA PRO A 148 0.81 17.49 -4.63
C PRO A 148 1.31 18.90 -4.98
N LYS A 149 2.62 19.08 -5.15
CA LYS A 149 3.23 20.36 -5.57
C LYS A 149 2.69 20.80 -6.93
N PHE A 150 2.64 19.87 -7.90
CA PHE A 150 2.18 20.18 -9.25
C PHE A 150 0.66 20.28 -9.36
N LYS A 151 -0.10 19.56 -8.55
CA LYS A 151 -1.57 19.67 -8.50
C LYS A 151 -2.04 21.09 -8.08
N ARG A 152 -1.21 21.86 -7.38
CA ARG A 152 -1.50 23.24 -6.97
C ARG A 152 -1.34 24.26 -8.11
N LEU A 153 -0.72 23.87 -9.23
CA LEU A 153 -0.52 24.77 -10.38
C LEU A 153 -1.80 24.85 -11.22
N PRO A 154 -2.20 26.06 -11.67
CA PRO A 154 -3.38 26.23 -12.54
C PRO A 154 -3.26 25.37 -13.80
N GLY A 155 -4.33 24.66 -14.16
CA GLY A 155 -4.37 23.82 -15.36
C GLY A 155 -3.65 22.45 -15.25
N CYS A 156 -2.98 22.16 -14.14
CA CYS A 156 -2.29 20.89 -13.91
C CYS A 156 -3.17 19.88 -13.19
N GLY A 157 -4.07 19.22 -13.91
CA GLY A 157 -4.85 18.08 -13.40
C GLY A 157 -3.99 16.84 -13.09
N GLY A 158 -4.62 15.81 -12.50
CA GLY A 158 -3.91 14.65 -11.93
C GLY A 158 -2.87 13.99 -12.86
N SER A 159 -3.20 13.75 -14.13
CA SER A 159 -2.27 13.16 -15.11
C SER A 159 -1.09 14.07 -15.45
N MET A 160 -1.32 15.39 -15.56
CA MET A 160 -0.26 16.36 -15.85
C MET A 160 0.67 16.52 -14.65
N ALA A 161 0.12 16.62 -13.44
CA ALA A 161 0.92 16.70 -12.21
C ALA A 161 1.85 15.49 -12.04
N TYR A 162 1.36 14.30 -12.35
CA TYR A 162 2.15 13.07 -12.34
C TYR A 162 3.32 13.13 -13.35
N LYS A 163 3.05 13.54 -14.60
CA LYS A 163 4.09 13.66 -15.64
C LYS A 163 5.15 14.71 -15.27
N LEU A 164 4.75 15.84 -14.70
CA LEU A 164 5.66 16.89 -14.25
C LEU A 164 6.53 16.40 -13.08
N SER A 165 5.96 15.65 -12.14
CA SER A 165 6.72 15.05 -11.04
C SER A 165 7.75 14.05 -11.56
N ILE A 166 7.40 13.19 -12.52
CA ILE A 166 8.35 12.29 -13.19
C ILE A 166 9.49 13.10 -13.84
N ALA A 167 9.16 14.15 -14.57
CA ALA A 167 10.17 14.98 -15.24
C ALA A 167 11.11 15.63 -14.23
N GLU A 168 10.58 16.25 -13.16
CA GLU A 168 11.40 16.83 -12.08
C GLU A 168 12.37 15.82 -11.50
N VAL A 169 11.90 14.64 -11.14
CA VAL A 169 12.71 13.59 -10.55
C VAL A 169 13.74 13.06 -11.57
N PHE A 170 13.32 12.88 -12.83
CA PHE A 170 14.20 12.36 -13.89
C PHE A 170 15.38 13.29 -14.18
N PHE A 171 15.22 14.60 -14.11
CA PHE A 171 16.31 15.57 -14.31
C PHE A 171 17.08 15.92 -13.03
N GLY A 172 16.55 15.52 -11.86
CA GLY A 172 17.17 15.72 -10.56
C GLY A 172 18.17 14.60 -10.16
N PRO A 173 18.59 14.57 -8.87
CA PRO A 173 19.35 13.47 -8.28
C PRO A 173 18.49 12.22 -8.21
N LEU A 174 18.83 11.21 -9.02
CA LEU A 174 18.05 9.97 -9.11
C LEU A 174 18.33 9.04 -7.93
N THR A 175 19.60 8.88 -7.56
CA THR A 175 20.05 7.93 -6.54
C THR A 175 20.14 8.55 -5.16
N SER A 176 20.15 7.72 -4.16
CA SER A 176 20.44 8.07 -2.77
C SER A 176 21.54 7.15 -2.25
N LEU A 177 22.54 7.72 -1.54
CA LEU A 177 23.56 6.94 -0.86
C LEU A 177 22.96 6.38 0.42
N LEU A 178 22.78 5.07 0.48
CA LEU A 178 22.13 4.40 1.59
C LEU A 178 23.07 3.39 2.25
N ARG A 179 22.99 3.32 3.58
CA ARG A 179 23.31 2.12 4.35
C ARG A 179 22.04 1.27 4.39
N VAL A 180 22.14 0.04 3.91
CA VAL A 180 21.06 -0.94 3.91
C VAL A 180 21.44 -2.09 4.82
N VAL A 181 20.60 -2.39 5.82
CA VAL A 181 20.79 -3.54 6.71
C VAL A 181 19.64 -4.51 6.47
N LEU A 182 19.96 -5.76 6.16
CA LEU A 182 18.99 -6.84 5.85
C LEU A 182 19.26 -7.99 6.84
N ASP A 183 18.37 -8.20 7.81
CA ASP A 183 18.54 -9.18 8.89
C ASP A 183 19.95 -9.13 9.51
N GLY A 184 20.42 -7.92 9.82
CA GLY A 184 21.74 -7.66 10.42
C GLY A 184 22.92 -7.64 9.44
N ARG A 185 22.72 -7.94 8.15
CA ARG A 185 23.76 -7.85 7.13
C ARG A 185 23.77 -6.46 6.50
N GLU A 186 24.86 -5.75 6.68
CA GLU A 186 25.03 -4.38 6.20
C GLU A 186 25.66 -4.32 4.80
N GLN A 187 25.17 -3.38 3.99
CA GLN A 187 25.78 -2.96 2.74
C GLN A 187 25.59 -1.45 2.52
N VAL A 188 26.55 -0.80 1.91
CA VAL A 188 26.49 0.62 1.55
C VAL A 188 26.57 0.77 0.05
N GLY A 189 25.78 1.67 -0.52
CA GLY A 189 25.78 1.90 -1.95
C GLY A 189 24.82 2.99 -2.40
N GLU A 190 24.88 3.31 -3.68
CA GLU A 190 23.91 4.19 -4.32
C GLU A 190 22.75 3.39 -4.88
N TYR A 191 21.54 3.77 -4.47
CA TYR A 191 20.30 3.11 -4.86
C TYR A 191 19.37 4.09 -5.58
N LEU A 192 18.82 3.64 -6.69
CA LEU A 192 17.75 4.32 -7.41
C LEU A 192 16.45 4.21 -6.61
N MET A 193 16.15 3.01 -6.12
CA MET A 193 14.97 2.73 -5.30
C MET A 193 15.19 1.48 -4.44
N ALA A 194 14.44 1.43 -3.34
CA ALA A 194 14.33 0.27 -2.46
C ALA A 194 12.86 0.06 -2.14
N ALA A 195 12.30 -1.11 -2.49
CA ALA A 195 10.95 -1.50 -2.14
C ALA A 195 10.99 -2.65 -1.12
N ILE A 196 10.26 -2.50 -0.02
CA ILE A 196 10.10 -3.45 1.07
C ILE A 196 8.64 -3.88 1.03
N CYS A 197 8.40 -5.10 0.57
CA CYS A 197 7.07 -5.56 0.16
C CYS A 197 6.55 -6.66 1.08
N ASN A 198 5.34 -6.48 1.59
CA ASN A 198 4.45 -7.50 2.09
C ASN A 198 3.41 -7.87 1.02
N GLY A 199 3.00 -6.88 0.23
CA GLY A 199 2.11 -7.03 -0.93
C GLY A 199 2.85 -6.98 -2.26
N ARG A 200 2.12 -7.25 -3.34
CA ARG A 200 2.64 -7.38 -4.71
C ARG A 200 2.71 -6.06 -5.45
N VAL A 201 1.73 -5.17 -5.22
CA VAL A 201 1.42 -4.03 -6.09
C VAL A 201 1.34 -2.74 -5.31
N TYR A 202 1.88 -1.66 -5.90
CA TYR A 202 1.82 -0.29 -5.37
C TYR A 202 1.88 0.75 -6.49
N GLY A 203 1.79 2.03 -6.14
CA GLY A 203 2.09 3.16 -7.03
C GLY A 203 1.22 3.21 -8.30
N GLY A 204 -0.05 2.76 -8.21
CA GLY A 204 -0.97 2.73 -9.34
C GLY A 204 -0.76 1.54 -10.28
N GLY A 205 -0.34 0.40 -9.75
CA GLY A 205 -0.24 -0.87 -10.47
C GLY A 205 1.18 -1.30 -10.85
N TYR A 206 2.21 -0.82 -10.16
CA TYR A 206 3.56 -1.37 -10.28
C TYR A 206 3.67 -2.65 -9.46
N SER A 207 4.05 -3.75 -10.11
CA SER A 207 4.20 -5.07 -9.51
C SER A 207 5.61 -5.24 -8.93
N ALA A 208 5.89 -4.64 -7.77
CA ALA A 208 7.22 -4.60 -7.16
C ALA A 208 7.73 -5.98 -6.75
N ALA A 209 6.84 -6.78 -6.16
CA ALA A 209 7.13 -8.15 -5.74
C ALA A 209 5.99 -9.07 -6.23
N PRO A 210 5.98 -9.46 -7.51
CA PRO A 210 4.84 -10.12 -8.16
C PRO A 210 4.40 -11.42 -7.49
N TYR A 211 5.27 -12.01 -6.72
CA TYR A 211 5.04 -13.28 -6.03
C TYR A 211 4.99 -13.15 -4.50
N ALA A 212 4.93 -11.93 -3.95
CA ALA A 212 4.80 -11.71 -2.51
C ALA A 212 3.50 -12.33 -1.97
N MET A 213 3.58 -12.85 -0.76
CA MET A 213 2.44 -13.38 -0.01
C MET A 213 2.27 -12.59 1.28
N MET A 214 1.06 -12.09 1.51
CA MET A 214 0.80 -11.21 2.65
C MET A 214 0.60 -11.95 3.98
N ASP A 215 0.92 -13.24 4.04
CA ASP A 215 0.64 -14.07 5.22
C ASP A 215 1.73 -15.13 5.52
N ASP A 216 2.91 -15.00 4.90
CA ASP A 216 4.01 -15.96 5.01
C ASP A 216 5.11 -15.53 6.01
N GLY A 217 4.95 -14.36 6.61
CA GLY A 217 5.84 -13.81 7.63
C GLY A 217 7.19 -13.35 7.07
N TRP A 218 7.27 -12.98 5.80
CA TRP A 218 8.48 -12.47 5.16
C TRP A 218 8.26 -11.12 4.47
N LEU A 219 9.32 -10.34 4.38
CA LEU A 219 9.41 -9.15 3.52
C LEU A 219 10.14 -9.52 2.24
N ASP A 220 9.52 -9.28 1.10
CA ASP A 220 10.15 -9.37 -0.21
C ASP A 220 10.81 -8.01 -0.52
N VAL A 221 12.15 -7.98 -0.55
CA VAL A 221 12.92 -6.74 -0.71
C VAL A 221 13.54 -6.65 -2.07
N VAL A 222 13.22 -5.57 -2.79
CA VAL A 222 13.78 -5.24 -4.10
C VAL A 222 14.66 -4.00 -3.96
N LEU A 223 15.95 -4.18 -4.14
CA LEU A 223 16.94 -3.09 -4.15
C LEU A 223 17.42 -2.84 -5.57
N VAL A 224 17.23 -1.63 -6.06
CA VAL A 224 17.68 -1.23 -7.39
C VAL A 224 18.82 -0.22 -7.27
N ARG A 225 19.99 -0.60 -7.77
CA ARG A 225 21.19 0.25 -7.83
C ARG A 225 21.09 1.28 -8.94
N THR A 226 22.12 2.09 -9.09
CA THR A 226 22.20 3.07 -10.16
C THR A 226 22.03 2.43 -11.54
N ILE A 227 21.15 2.98 -12.35
CA ILE A 227 20.90 2.59 -13.74
C ILE A 227 21.23 3.78 -14.63
N PRO A 228 21.85 3.60 -15.80
CA PRO A 228 22.00 4.67 -16.79
C PRO A 228 20.64 5.29 -17.14
N ARG A 229 20.53 6.62 -17.11
CA ARG A 229 19.25 7.34 -17.26
C ARG A 229 18.44 6.88 -18.46
N LEU A 230 19.08 6.67 -19.61
CA LEU A 230 18.43 6.22 -20.84
C LEU A 230 17.80 4.82 -20.75
N LYS A 231 18.24 3.98 -19.82
CA LYS A 231 17.69 2.64 -19.60
C LYS A 231 16.50 2.64 -18.61
N ILE A 232 16.36 3.69 -17.80
CA ILE A 232 15.32 3.76 -16.76
C ILE A 232 13.90 3.56 -17.31
N PRO A 233 13.46 4.20 -18.41
CA PRO A 233 12.09 4.01 -18.91
C PRO A 233 11.80 2.55 -19.28
N GLY A 234 12.70 1.89 -19.99
CA GLY A 234 12.54 0.48 -20.35
C GLY A 234 12.60 -0.46 -19.14
N PHE A 235 13.46 -0.15 -18.16
CA PHE A 235 13.51 -0.87 -16.89
C PHE A 235 12.19 -0.75 -16.12
N LEU A 236 11.65 0.47 -15.96
CA LEU A 236 10.42 0.71 -15.22
C LEU A 236 9.19 0.10 -15.92
N ALA A 237 9.16 0.05 -17.27
CA ALA A 237 8.08 -0.61 -17.99
C ALA A 237 8.02 -2.10 -17.65
N LYS A 238 9.14 -2.82 -17.76
CA LYS A 238 9.24 -4.24 -17.39
C LYS A 238 8.99 -4.47 -15.88
N TYR A 239 9.50 -3.57 -15.03
CA TYR A 239 9.31 -3.62 -13.58
C TYR A 239 7.83 -3.47 -13.21
N LYS A 240 7.11 -2.57 -13.88
CA LYS A 240 5.67 -2.38 -13.68
C LYS A 240 4.89 -3.68 -13.91
N ASP A 241 5.26 -4.42 -14.94
CA ASP A 241 4.59 -5.68 -15.32
C ASP A 241 5.10 -6.89 -14.51
N GLY A 242 6.01 -6.68 -13.54
CA GLY A 242 6.56 -7.75 -12.71
C GLY A 242 7.56 -8.67 -13.42
N LEU A 243 8.05 -8.29 -14.61
CA LEU A 243 8.92 -9.12 -15.46
C LEU A 243 10.37 -9.17 -14.98
N HIS A 244 10.69 -8.62 -13.83
CA HIS A 244 12.03 -8.59 -13.25
C HIS A 244 12.33 -9.79 -12.34
N LEU A 245 11.30 -10.52 -11.91
CA LEU A 245 11.44 -11.71 -11.08
C LEU A 245 10.82 -12.94 -11.77
N THR A 246 11.35 -14.10 -11.45
CA THR A 246 10.75 -15.40 -11.78
C THR A 246 9.90 -15.92 -10.61
N GLU A 247 9.05 -16.91 -10.84
CA GLU A 247 8.20 -17.53 -9.79
C GLU A 247 9.00 -18.10 -8.64
N ASP A 248 10.19 -18.61 -8.89
CA ASP A 248 11.12 -19.13 -7.88
C ASP A 248 11.95 -18.03 -7.18
N GLY A 249 11.62 -16.74 -7.42
CA GLY A 249 12.25 -15.60 -6.76
C GLY A 249 13.63 -15.24 -7.29
N GLN A 250 13.99 -15.69 -8.49
CA GLN A 250 15.25 -15.27 -9.12
C GLN A 250 15.09 -13.97 -9.88
N VAL A 251 16.11 -13.12 -9.80
CA VAL A 251 16.16 -11.90 -10.63
C VAL A 251 16.45 -12.29 -12.08
N GLN A 252 15.60 -11.83 -13.00
CA GLN A 252 15.80 -12.06 -14.44
C GLN A 252 17.15 -11.53 -14.93
N PRO A 253 17.80 -12.19 -15.91
CA PRO A 253 19.15 -11.83 -16.35
C PRO A 253 19.35 -10.36 -16.70
N ASP A 254 18.40 -9.73 -17.39
CA ASP A 254 18.44 -8.32 -17.79
C ASP A 254 18.51 -7.36 -16.57
N PHE A 255 18.01 -7.78 -15.43
CA PHE A 255 17.92 -6.97 -14.20
C PHE A 255 19.07 -7.23 -13.23
N ARG A 256 19.74 -8.39 -13.28
CA ARG A 256 20.82 -8.77 -12.36
C ARG A 256 21.93 -7.73 -12.19
N PRO A 257 22.35 -6.97 -13.22
CA PRO A 257 23.39 -5.94 -13.05
C PRO A 257 22.96 -4.79 -12.14
N TYR A 258 21.66 -4.58 -11.97
CA TYR A 258 21.10 -3.40 -11.29
C TYR A 258 20.23 -3.75 -10.09
N MET A 259 19.78 -4.99 -9.97
CA MET A 259 18.76 -5.37 -8.98
C MET A 259 19.23 -6.51 -8.10
N THR A 260 18.91 -6.40 -6.82
CA THR A 260 18.99 -7.48 -5.84
C THR A 260 17.58 -7.73 -5.30
N PHE A 261 17.22 -9.00 -5.20
CA PHE A 261 16.01 -9.47 -4.52
C PHE A 261 16.40 -10.36 -3.36
N CYS A 262 15.76 -10.20 -2.22
CA CYS A 262 15.92 -11.09 -1.07
C CYS A 262 14.66 -11.10 -0.20
N ARG A 263 14.51 -12.16 0.60
CA ARG A 263 13.47 -12.30 1.60
C ARG A 263 14.09 -12.19 2.99
N VAL A 264 13.56 -11.30 3.82
CA VAL A 264 14.10 -10.98 5.15
C VAL A 264 12.97 -10.72 6.13
N LYS A 265 13.32 -10.64 7.42
CA LYS A 265 12.38 -10.26 8.50
C LYS A 265 12.46 -8.78 8.84
N SER A 266 13.62 -8.18 8.64
CA SER A 266 13.86 -6.77 8.96
C SER A 266 14.73 -6.08 7.93
N VAL A 267 14.46 -4.80 7.72
CA VAL A 267 15.21 -3.92 6.83
C VAL A 267 15.45 -2.58 7.51
N THR A 268 16.67 -2.08 7.44
CA THR A 268 16.94 -0.68 7.79
C THR A 268 17.54 0.03 6.57
N LEU A 269 16.95 1.16 6.20
CA LEU A 269 17.48 2.07 5.20
C LEU A 269 17.91 3.35 5.90
N GLU A 270 19.21 3.63 5.96
CA GLU A 270 19.74 4.88 6.48
C GLU A 270 20.31 5.74 5.35
N ASN A 271 19.85 6.97 5.29
CA ASN A 271 20.34 7.94 4.32
C ASN A 271 21.69 8.54 4.77
N LEU A 272 22.74 8.23 4.02
CA LEU A 272 24.07 8.79 4.22
C LEU A 272 24.33 10.01 3.34
N GLY A 273 23.40 10.33 2.41
CA GLY A 273 23.51 11.47 1.51
C GLY A 273 23.05 12.78 2.17
N LYS A 274 23.30 13.89 1.45
CA LYS A 274 22.90 15.25 1.89
C LYS A 274 21.42 15.55 1.64
N ASN A 275 20.83 14.98 0.58
CA ASN A 275 19.42 15.19 0.24
C ASN A 275 18.53 14.27 1.09
N PRO A 276 17.33 14.73 1.50
CA PRO A 276 16.44 13.87 2.27
C PRO A 276 16.03 12.64 1.46
N LEU A 277 15.95 11.49 2.14
CA LEU A 277 15.34 10.28 1.59
C LEU A 277 13.83 10.42 1.65
N ILE A 278 13.18 10.38 0.50
CA ILE A 278 11.72 10.30 0.49
C ILE A 278 11.34 8.84 0.66
N VAL A 279 10.52 8.59 1.66
CA VAL A 279 9.98 7.28 2.00
C VAL A 279 8.47 7.31 1.81
N THR A 280 7.89 6.20 1.38
CA THR A 280 6.43 6.00 1.32
C THR A 280 6.02 4.78 2.13
N LEU A 281 4.91 4.88 2.84
CA LEU A 281 4.19 3.80 3.51
C LEU A 281 2.78 3.74 2.88
N ASP A 282 2.51 2.71 2.07
CA ASP A 282 1.23 2.54 1.34
C ASP A 282 0.74 3.81 0.62
N GLY A 283 1.67 4.60 0.06
CA GLY A 283 1.36 5.84 -0.66
C GLY A 283 1.52 7.13 0.15
N GLU A 284 1.58 7.07 1.48
CA GLU A 284 1.85 8.24 2.32
C GLU A 284 3.34 8.54 2.34
N CYS A 285 3.71 9.69 1.74
CA CYS A 285 5.10 10.05 1.49
C CYS A 285 5.62 11.12 2.44
N ALA A 286 6.84 10.91 2.98
CA ALA A 286 7.51 11.91 3.81
C ALA A 286 9.05 11.85 3.68
N PRO A 287 9.76 12.98 3.88
CA PRO A 287 11.21 12.97 4.01
C PRO A 287 11.63 12.34 5.34
N ARG A 288 12.57 11.40 5.27
CA ARG A 288 13.10 10.68 6.44
C ARG A 288 14.63 10.58 6.36
N LYS A 289 15.27 10.34 7.49
CA LYS A 289 16.70 10.02 7.54
C LYS A 289 16.94 8.52 7.61
N VAL A 290 16.08 7.83 8.34
CA VAL A 290 16.12 6.39 8.55
C VAL A 290 14.72 5.84 8.30
N LEU A 291 14.62 4.63 7.79
CA LEU A 291 13.43 3.78 7.80
C LEU A 291 13.86 2.42 8.36
N HIS A 292 13.32 2.07 9.51
CA HIS A 292 13.39 0.70 10.01
C HIS A 292 12.05 0.02 9.77
N ALA A 293 12.07 -1.14 9.12
CA ALA A 293 10.89 -1.91 8.77
C ALA A 293 11.07 -3.37 9.21
N GLU A 294 10.09 -3.91 9.90
CA GLU A 294 10.06 -5.32 10.30
C GLU A 294 8.70 -5.94 10.01
N ILE A 295 8.69 -7.23 9.71
CA ILE A 295 7.44 -7.96 9.50
C ILE A 295 6.76 -8.25 10.82
N CYS A 296 5.45 -7.98 10.91
CA CYS A 296 4.58 -8.38 12.01
C CYS A 296 3.61 -9.45 11.52
N PRO A 297 3.88 -10.73 11.79
CA PRO A 297 3.07 -11.82 11.26
C PRO A 297 1.64 -11.81 11.81
N LYS A 298 0.65 -12.00 10.91
CA LYS A 298 -0.78 -12.14 11.24
C LYS A 298 -1.33 -10.98 12.09
N ASN A 299 -0.79 -9.78 11.87
CA ASN A 299 -1.02 -8.60 12.72
C ASN A 299 -2.30 -7.83 12.37
N LEU A 300 -2.89 -8.06 11.19
CA LEU A 300 -4.09 -7.38 10.74
C LEU A 300 -5.13 -8.41 10.25
N THR A 301 -6.40 -8.23 10.66
CA THR A 301 -7.50 -9.02 10.11
C THR A 301 -8.22 -8.20 9.04
N VAL A 302 -8.18 -8.65 7.80
CA VAL A 302 -8.89 -8.04 6.67
C VAL A 302 -10.14 -8.84 6.32
N LEU A 303 -11.17 -8.17 5.83
CA LEU A 303 -12.42 -8.76 5.37
C LEU A 303 -12.36 -8.88 3.84
N LEU A 304 -12.32 -10.10 3.35
CA LEU A 304 -12.33 -10.40 1.93
C LEU A 304 -13.77 -10.66 1.46
N PRO A 305 -14.27 -9.93 0.45
CA PRO A 305 -15.63 -10.11 -0.07
C PRO A 305 -15.91 -11.56 -0.47
N LYS A 306 -17.12 -12.04 -0.20
CA LYS A 306 -17.53 -13.45 -0.46
C LYS A 306 -17.40 -13.86 -1.93
N ASN A 307 -17.63 -12.93 -2.84
CA ASN A 307 -17.53 -13.15 -4.29
C ASN A 307 -16.09 -13.04 -4.83
N LEU A 308 -15.11 -12.82 -3.95
CA LEU A 308 -13.72 -12.81 -4.35
C LEU A 308 -13.32 -14.25 -4.66
N GLU A 309 -13.07 -14.54 -5.94
CA GLU A 309 -12.41 -15.79 -6.29
C GLU A 309 -11.07 -15.81 -5.55
N PRO A 310 -10.71 -16.89 -4.87
CA PRO A 310 -9.43 -16.99 -4.21
C PRO A 310 -8.36 -16.82 -5.28
N ALA A 311 -7.95 -15.57 -5.51
CA ALA A 311 -6.72 -15.29 -6.20
C ALA A 311 -5.71 -16.12 -5.44
N ARG A 312 -5.04 -17.04 -6.13
CA ARG A 312 -4.09 -18.00 -5.58
C ARG A 312 -3.22 -17.31 -4.53
N MET A 313 -3.67 -17.30 -3.28
CA MET A 313 -2.88 -16.90 -2.11
C MET A 313 -1.76 -17.91 -1.87
N ALA A 314 -1.81 -19.02 -2.62
CA ALA A 314 -0.84 -20.10 -2.58
C ALA A 314 -0.34 -20.41 -3.99
N VAL A 315 0.63 -19.66 -4.48
CA VAL A 315 1.69 -20.33 -5.24
C VAL A 315 2.54 -21.00 -4.16
N GLN A 316 2.32 -22.29 -3.93
CA GLN A 316 3.26 -23.09 -3.16
C GLN A 316 4.62 -22.94 -3.84
N ARG A 317 5.50 -22.14 -3.25
CA ARG A 317 6.91 -22.19 -3.59
C ARG A 317 7.49 -23.42 -2.93
N PRO A 318 8.28 -24.25 -3.66
CA PRO A 318 8.96 -25.40 -3.10
C PRO A 318 9.91 -25.01 -1.98
#